data_d5ba3052032ed97db999bfefe2c9035e
#
_entry.id   d5ba3052032ed97db999bfefe2c9035e
#
_cell.length_a   1.000
_cell.length_b   1.000
_cell.length_c   1.000
_cell.angle_alpha   90.00
_cell.angle_beta   90.00
_cell.angle_gamma   90.00
#
_symmetry.space_group_name_H-M   'P 1'
#
loop_
_entity.id
_entity.type
_entity.pdbx_description
1 polymer ?
#
loop_
_entity_poly.entity_id
_entity_poly.type
_entity_poly.pdbx_seq_one_letter_code
_entity_poly.pdbx_strand_id
1 'polypeptide(L)'
;DYERFKTQVIDCLDSPQGVEYQVYDCGAQRLSKTVRAPRRTFNVIEGSYSQHPYFGNCYDLRVFLEVGEDEQRERIRRRNGEFMLRRFEEEWIPMENAYFKACNIRENSQMVLTNRDQML
;
A
#
# COMPACT_ATOMS: atom_id res chain seq x y z
N ASP A 1 -5.04 7.39 -6.36
CA ASP A 1 -5.68 7.08 -7.65
C ASP A 1 -5.89 5.58 -7.78
N TYR A 2 -6.85 5.07 -7.01
CA TYR A 2 -7.19 3.64 -6.96
C TYR A 2 -7.85 3.14 -8.25
N GLU A 3 -8.57 4.00 -8.95
CA GLU A 3 -9.22 3.66 -10.22
C GLU A 3 -8.18 3.33 -11.29
N ARG A 4 -7.14 4.15 -11.41
CA ARG A 4 -6.04 3.92 -12.34
C ARG A 4 -5.21 2.69 -11.94
N PHE A 5 -4.95 2.51 -10.64
CA PHE A 5 -4.26 1.33 -10.14
C PHE A 5 -5.04 0.04 -10.47
N LYS A 6 -6.34 0.03 -10.27
CA LYS A 6 -7.18 -1.10 -10.66
C LYS A 6 -7.05 -1.40 -12.17
N THR A 7 -7.25 -0.40 -13.00
CA THR A 7 -7.25 -0.55 -14.46
C THR A 7 -5.88 -0.97 -15.00
N GLN A 8 -4.81 -0.35 -14.53
CA GLN A 8 -3.46 -0.59 -15.07
C GLN A 8 -2.75 -1.79 -14.44
N VAL A 9 -3.07 -2.13 -13.21
CA VAL A 9 -2.37 -3.20 -12.48
C VAL A 9 -3.29 -4.37 -12.17
N ILE A 10 -4.30 -4.19 -11.34
CA ILE A 10 -5.12 -5.30 -10.82
C ILE A 10 -5.77 -6.09 -11.96
N ASP A 11 -6.44 -5.40 -12.88
CA ASP A 11 -7.17 -6.03 -13.99
C ASP A 11 -6.23 -6.64 -15.05
N CYS A 12 -4.94 -6.36 -14.98
CA CYS A 12 -3.94 -6.80 -15.95
C CYS A 12 -2.97 -7.88 -15.43
N LEU A 13 -3.09 -8.32 -14.16
CA LEU A 13 -2.16 -9.28 -13.57
C LEU A 13 -2.13 -10.61 -14.33
N ASP A 14 -3.25 -11.05 -14.90
CA ASP A 14 -3.36 -12.29 -15.68
C ASP A 14 -3.22 -12.08 -17.19
N SER A 15 -2.98 -10.86 -17.63
CA SER A 15 -2.78 -10.55 -19.05
C SER A 15 -1.52 -11.25 -19.58
N PRO A 16 -1.58 -11.90 -20.77
CA PRO A 16 -0.39 -12.48 -21.40
C PRO A 16 0.74 -11.47 -21.64
N GLN A 17 0.40 -10.20 -21.86
CA GLN A 17 1.36 -9.12 -22.06
C GLN A 17 1.95 -8.58 -20.75
N GLY A 18 1.45 -9.03 -19.60
CA GLY A 18 1.83 -8.51 -18.29
C GLY A 18 1.15 -7.19 -17.96
N VAL A 19 1.76 -6.46 -17.07
CA VAL A 19 1.26 -5.20 -16.51
C VAL A 19 2.05 -4.03 -17.09
N GLU A 20 1.34 -2.98 -17.50
CA GLU A 20 1.93 -1.72 -17.92
C GLU A 20 1.25 -0.57 -17.15
N TYR A 21 2.01 0.20 -16.39
CA TYR A 21 1.47 1.29 -15.60
C TYR A 21 2.35 2.54 -15.64
N GLN A 22 1.72 3.68 -15.42
CA GLN A 22 2.40 4.97 -15.33
C GLN A 22 2.70 5.32 -13.87
N VAL A 23 3.94 5.73 -13.63
CA VAL A 23 4.39 6.21 -12.32
C VAL A 23 3.95 7.67 -12.14
N TYR A 24 3.38 8.00 -10.98
CA TYR A 24 3.12 9.37 -10.60
C TYR A 24 4.32 9.96 -9.89
N ASP A 25 4.82 11.06 -10.43
CA ASP A 25 5.91 11.84 -9.82
C ASP A 25 5.31 12.89 -8.89
N CYS A 26 5.45 12.68 -7.58
CA CYS A 26 4.92 13.59 -6.56
C CYS A 26 5.62 14.95 -6.55
N GLY A 27 6.89 15.01 -6.91
CA GLY A 27 7.64 16.26 -6.99
C GLY A 27 7.19 17.12 -8.17
N ALA A 28 7.02 16.51 -9.32
CA ALA A 28 6.55 17.18 -10.53
C ALA A 28 5.01 17.26 -10.62
N GLN A 29 4.29 16.59 -9.72
CA GLN A 29 2.82 16.49 -9.70
C GLN A 29 2.21 16.04 -11.02
N ARG A 30 2.83 15.07 -11.69
CA ARG A 30 2.37 14.54 -12.98
C ARG A 30 2.73 13.08 -13.17
N LEU A 31 2.05 12.44 -14.11
CA LEU A 31 2.47 11.15 -14.61
C LEU A 31 3.83 11.28 -15.32
N SER A 32 4.71 10.35 -15.04
CA SER A 32 6.07 10.33 -15.57
C SER A 32 6.28 9.13 -16.50
N LYS A 33 7.22 8.26 -16.15
CA LYS A 33 7.57 7.09 -16.96
C LYS A 33 6.52 5.98 -16.90
N THR A 34 6.49 5.19 -17.95
CA THR A 34 5.75 3.93 -18.00
C THR A 34 6.66 2.79 -17.54
N VAL A 35 6.13 1.93 -16.67
CA VAL A 35 6.80 0.71 -16.19
C VAL A 35 6.07 -0.50 -16.76
N ARG A 36 6.82 -1.48 -17.24
CA ARG A 36 6.29 -2.76 -17.72
C ARG A 36 6.83 -3.89 -16.87
N ALA A 37 5.93 -4.78 -16.45
CA ALA A 37 6.29 -5.98 -15.71
C ALA A 37 5.68 -7.22 -16.41
N PRO A 38 6.47 -8.27 -16.64
CA PRO A 38 5.95 -9.46 -17.29
C PRO A 38 4.94 -10.17 -16.38
N ARG A 39 4.05 -10.94 -16.99
CA ARG A 39 3.13 -11.81 -16.24
C ARG A 39 3.90 -12.77 -15.34
N ARG A 40 3.45 -12.88 -14.09
CA ARG A 40 4.02 -13.79 -13.09
C ARG A 40 2.91 -14.61 -12.45
N THR A 41 3.26 -15.81 -11.99
CA THR A 41 2.34 -16.67 -11.24
C THR A 41 2.11 -16.13 -9.82
N PHE A 42 3.15 -15.53 -9.22
CA PHE A 42 3.10 -14.97 -7.88
C PHE A 42 3.31 -13.47 -7.94
N ASN A 43 2.37 -12.71 -7.37
CA ASN A 43 2.40 -11.26 -7.34
C ASN A 43 2.21 -10.78 -5.90
N VAL A 44 2.98 -9.79 -5.49
CA VAL A 44 2.83 -9.10 -4.21
C VAL A 44 2.50 -7.65 -4.47
N ILE A 45 1.38 -7.20 -3.93
CA ILE A 45 0.96 -5.79 -3.94
C ILE A 45 1.10 -5.27 -2.52
N GLU A 46 1.89 -4.21 -2.34
CA GLU A 46 2.07 -3.61 -1.03
C GLU A 46 1.72 -2.11 -1.06
N GLY A 47 1.29 -1.60 0.08
CA GLY A 47 0.94 -0.20 0.28
C GLY A 47 -0.23 -0.03 1.23
N SER A 48 -0.31 1.13 1.88
CA SER A 48 -1.36 1.44 2.86
C SER A 48 -2.77 1.23 2.32
N TYR A 49 -2.99 1.55 1.06
CA TYR A 49 -4.31 1.46 0.40
C TYR A 49 -4.44 0.27 -0.55
N SER A 50 -3.53 -0.71 -0.48
CA SER A 50 -3.52 -1.85 -1.40
C SER A 50 -4.75 -2.75 -1.29
N GLN A 51 -5.43 -2.74 -0.17
CA GLN A 51 -6.66 -3.50 0.06
C GLN A 51 -7.94 -2.67 -0.08
N HIS A 52 -7.90 -1.59 -0.85
CA HIS A 52 -9.06 -0.73 -1.04
C HIS A 52 -10.27 -1.52 -1.57
N PRO A 53 -11.46 -1.35 -0.98
CA PRO A 53 -12.66 -2.11 -1.38
C PRO A 53 -13.04 -2.03 -2.86
N TYR A 54 -12.64 -0.95 -3.53
CA TYR A 54 -12.85 -0.77 -4.97
C TYR A 54 -12.23 -1.87 -5.81
N PHE A 55 -11.17 -2.52 -5.33
CA PHE A 55 -10.49 -3.62 -6.05
C PHE A 55 -11.28 -4.94 -6.01
N GLY A 56 -12.31 -5.01 -5.16
CA GLY A 56 -13.10 -6.23 -5.02
C GLY A 56 -12.29 -7.38 -4.42
N ASN A 57 -12.63 -8.58 -4.80
CA ASN A 57 -12.01 -9.80 -4.28
C ASN A 57 -10.86 -10.28 -5.19
N CYS A 58 -9.84 -9.45 -5.35
CA CYS A 58 -8.72 -9.71 -6.28
C CYS A 58 -7.52 -10.44 -5.64
N TYR A 59 -7.48 -10.57 -4.31
CA TYR A 59 -6.35 -11.17 -3.59
C TYR A 59 -6.67 -12.59 -3.10
N ASP A 60 -5.72 -13.51 -3.25
CA ASP A 60 -5.79 -14.85 -2.65
C ASP A 60 -5.44 -14.81 -1.15
N LEU A 61 -4.56 -13.88 -0.76
CA LEU A 61 -4.16 -13.67 0.62
C LEU A 61 -4.06 -12.17 0.90
N ARG A 62 -4.66 -11.75 2.01
CA ARG A 62 -4.54 -10.40 2.56
C ARG A 62 -3.79 -10.44 3.88
N VAL A 63 -2.74 -9.62 3.97
CA VAL A 63 -1.91 -9.51 5.17
C VAL A 63 -1.94 -8.07 5.66
N PHE A 64 -2.23 -7.88 6.94
CA PHE A 64 -2.14 -6.59 7.60
C PHE A 64 -0.89 -6.53 8.46
N LEU A 65 -0.06 -5.51 8.22
CA LEU A 65 1.15 -5.27 9.01
C LEU A 65 0.85 -4.23 10.08
N GLU A 66 1.05 -4.60 11.33
CA GLU A 66 0.77 -3.76 12.48
C GLU A 66 2.07 -3.43 13.22
N VAL A 67 2.24 -2.19 13.59
CA VAL A 67 3.39 -1.69 14.32
C VAL A 67 2.92 -0.76 15.44
N GLY A 68 3.58 -0.82 16.60
CA GLY A 68 3.28 0.10 17.69
C GLY A 68 3.58 1.55 17.31
N GLU A 69 2.82 2.48 17.87
CA GLU A 69 2.92 3.91 17.52
C GLU A 69 4.32 4.48 17.70
N ASP A 70 5.01 4.15 18.81
CA ASP A 70 6.36 4.64 19.08
C ASP A 70 7.36 4.12 18.04
N GLU A 71 7.27 2.86 17.68
CA GLU A 71 8.11 2.26 16.66
C GLU A 71 7.83 2.84 15.28
N GLN A 72 6.56 3.08 14.97
CA GLN A 72 6.16 3.73 13.72
C GLN A 72 6.78 5.13 13.59
N ARG A 73 6.66 5.93 14.65
CA ARG A 73 7.24 7.28 14.72
C ARG A 73 8.75 7.26 14.52
N GLU A 74 9.43 6.36 15.20
CA GLU A 74 10.89 6.24 15.09
C GLU A 74 11.34 5.82 13.69
N ARG A 75 10.64 4.87 13.06
CA ARG A 75 10.92 4.46 11.68
C ARG A 75 10.73 5.59 10.68
N ILE A 76 9.64 6.36 10.84
CA ILE A 76 9.37 7.53 9.99
C ILE A 76 10.44 8.61 10.22
N ARG A 77 10.80 8.89 11.47
CA ARG A 77 11.85 9.86 11.80
C ARG A 77 13.17 9.51 11.13
N ARG A 78 13.61 8.26 11.22
CA ARG A 78 14.86 7.79 10.59
C ARG A 78 14.83 7.90 9.08
N ARG A 79 13.72 7.55 8.46
CA ARG A 79 13.58 7.50 7.02
C ARG A 79 13.37 8.87 6.38
N ASN A 80 12.57 9.72 7.01
CA ASN A 80 12.02 10.94 6.41
C ASN A 80 12.39 12.22 7.16
N GLY A 81 12.95 12.14 8.37
CA GLY A 81 13.29 13.28 9.22
C GLY A 81 12.13 13.85 10.03
N GLU A 82 12.45 14.75 10.98
CA GLU A 82 11.47 15.35 11.90
C GLU A 82 10.38 16.18 11.21
N PHE A 83 10.75 16.93 10.18
CA PHE A 83 9.78 17.75 9.44
C PHE A 83 8.69 16.88 8.79
N MET A 84 9.09 15.81 8.14
CA MET A 84 8.14 14.89 7.52
C MET A 84 7.36 14.09 8.56
N LEU A 85 7.96 13.73 9.68
CA LEU A 85 7.27 13.05 10.77
C LEU A 85 6.03 13.82 11.22
N ARG A 86 6.12 15.14 11.38
CA ARG A 86 4.96 15.98 11.75
C ARG A 86 3.83 15.86 10.73
N ARG A 87 4.15 15.89 9.43
CA ARG A 87 3.14 15.73 8.39
C ARG A 87 2.50 14.34 8.42
N PHE A 88 3.28 13.29 8.69
CA PHE A 88 2.74 11.96 8.90
C PHE A 88 1.76 11.92 10.08
N GLU A 89 2.13 12.50 11.20
CA GLU A 89 1.30 12.52 12.41
C GLU A 89 0.03 13.36 12.26
N GLU A 90 0.12 14.50 11.59
CA GLU A 90 -0.99 15.44 11.45
C GLU A 90 -1.95 15.10 10.32
N GLU A 91 -1.47 14.51 9.24
CA GLU A 91 -2.26 14.29 8.02
C GLU A 91 -2.40 12.81 7.67
N TRP A 92 -1.30 12.12 7.40
CA TRP A 92 -1.34 10.80 6.73
C TRP A 92 -1.71 9.65 7.65
N ILE A 93 -1.16 9.59 8.86
CA ILE A 93 -1.51 8.54 9.83
C ILE A 93 -2.99 8.61 10.24
N PRO A 94 -3.55 9.79 10.59
CA PRO A 94 -4.98 9.88 10.87
C PRO A 94 -5.85 9.47 9.69
N MET A 95 -5.47 9.82 8.47
CA MET A 95 -6.21 9.45 7.26
C MET A 95 -6.14 7.95 6.98
N GLU A 96 -4.97 7.33 7.12
CA GLU A 96 -4.81 5.88 6.99
C GLU A 96 -5.61 5.13 8.06
N ASN A 97 -5.55 5.55 9.31
CA ASN A 97 -6.29 4.93 10.41
C ASN A 97 -7.80 5.03 10.20
N ALA A 98 -8.30 6.16 9.73
CA ALA A 98 -9.71 6.33 9.38
C ALA A 98 -10.13 5.37 8.26
N TYR A 99 -9.30 5.23 7.24
CA TYR A 99 -9.51 4.30 6.14
C TYR A 99 -9.51 2.83 6.63
N PHE A 100 -8.52 2.43 7.42
CA PHE A 100 -8.44 1.06 7.95
C PHE A 100 -9.66 0.69 8.76
N LYS A 101 -10.16 1.63 9.57
CA LYS A 101 -11.38 1.45 10.37
C LYS A 101 -12.63 1.40 9.49
N ALA A 102 -12.81 2.37 8.61
CA ALA A 102 -14.01 2.47 7.76
C ALA A 102 -14.17 1.28 6.82
N CYS A 103 -13.06 0.73 6.34
CA CYS A 103 -13.05 -0.40 5.40
C CYS A 103 -12.80 -1.76 6.07
N ASN A 104 -12.67 -1.82 7.40
CA ASN A 104 -12.38 -3.04 8.16
C ASN A 104 -11.17 -3.82 7.59
N ILE A 105 -10.10 -3.11 7.27
CA ILE A 105 -8.95 -3.70 6.56
C ILE A 105 -8.29 -4.79 7.41
N ARG A 106 -8.04 -4.52 8.69
CA ARG A 106 -7.45 -5.49 9.61
C ARG A 106 -8.31 -6.74 9.77
N GLU A 107 -9.60 -6.54 9.99
CA GLU A 107 -10.58 -7.61 10.21
C GLU A 107 -10.79 -8.48 8.96
N ASN A 108 -10.67 -7.89 7.79
CA ASN A 108 -10.79 -8.59 6.50
C ASN A 108 -9.49 -9.26 6.04
N SER A 109 -8.40 -9.09 6.77
CA SER A 109 -7.11 -9.73 6.47
C SER A 109 -7.05 -11.13 7.10
N GLN A 110 -6.60 -12.11 6.33
CA GLN A 110 -6.41 -13.47 6.82
C GLN A 110 -5.26 -13.60 7.79
N MET A 111 -4.29 -12.68 7.70
CA MET A 111 -3.11 -12.67 8.56
C MET A 111 -2.83 -11.26 9.06
N VAL A 112 -2.54 -11.14 10.35
CA VAL A 112 -2.05 -9.91 10.97
C VAL A 112 -0.67 -10.18 11.54
N LEU A 113 0.34 -9.46 11.06
CA LEU A 113 1.71 -9.57 11.54
C LEU A 113 2.08 -8.34 12.36
N THR A 114 2.67 -8.57 13.53
CA THR A 114 3.12 -7.52 14.44
C THR A 114 4.64 -7.48 14.54
N ASN A 115 5.20 -6.44 15.12
CA ASN A 115 6.66 -6.34 15.36
C ASN A 115 7.23 -7.52 16.14
N ARG A 116 6.43 -8.14 17.02
CA ARG A 116 6.88 -9.26 17.85
C ARG A 116 7.15 -10.50 17.02
N ASP A 117 6.45 -10.65 15.90
CA ASP A 117 6.59 -11.79 15.00
C ASP A 117 7.87 -11.72 14.17
N GLN A 118 8.51 -10.55 14.11
CA GLN A 118 9.77 -10.34 13.36
C GLN A 118 11.01 -10.64 14.19
N MET A 119 10.87 -10.97 15.46
CA MET A 119 11.99 -11.30 16.36
C MET A 119 12.30 -12.81 16.41
N LEU A 120 11.63 -13.59 15.59
CA LEU A 120 11.88 -15.00 15.36
C LEU A 120 12.69 -15.16 14.07
#